data_1c62ef23f0ff717fd28454e352f2ff48
#
_entry.id   1c62ef23f0ff717fd28454e352f2ff48
#
_cell.length_a   1.000
_cell.length_b   1.000
_cell.length_c   1.000
_cell.angle_alpha   90.00
_cell.angle_beta   90.00
_cell.angle_gamma   90.00
#
_symmetry.space_group_name_H-M   'P 1'
#
loop_
_entity.id
_entity.type
_entity.pdbx_description
1 polymer ?
#
loop_
_entity_poly.entity_id
_entity_poly.type
_entity_poly.pdbx_seq_one_letter_code
_entity_poly.pdbx_strand_id
1 'polypeptide(L)'
;RRSSDLLWPVEQFGWSFADMNNLIDQMTAAERVALQQAVQTAAEEDALPLDRVRLRAPIPRPRQDLLCLGINYAAHAVESARFHEDAFLVGRQKATYFGKRVSEATGTGDPIPWYEGLVDSLDYEVELGVIIGRDCKNVPAEQAGDYVFGYTVINDVSARNLQTAHNQWYFGKSLDGYTPMGPCIVTADEFAFPPVCTVRSTVNGENRQESSTDLLLHSIPEIIAELSRGMTLRAGTVI
;
A
#
# COMPACT_ATOMS: atom_id res chain seq x y z
N ARG A 1 -1.77 -13.49 19.75
CA ARG A 1 -0.64 -13.04 18.93
C ARG A 1 0.63 -13.63 19.51
N ARG A 2 1.38 -14.40 18.73
CA ARG A 2 2.75 -14.81 19.07
C ARG A 2 3.69 -13.62 18.88
N SER A 3 4.93 -13.73 19.39
CA SER A 3 5.93 -12.66 19.30
C SER A 3 6.03 -12.12 17.87
N SER A 4 5.98 -10.78 17.71
CA SER A 4 6.16 -10.10 16.43
C SER A 4 7.55 -10.28 15.82
N ASP A 5 8.46 -10.91 16.55
CA ASP A 5 9.87 -11.06 16.17
C ASP A 5 10.19 -12.45 15.59
N LEU A 6 9.16 -13.27 15.34
CA LEU A 6 9.27 -14.63 14.81
C LEU A 6 8.53 -14.74 13.46
N LEU A 7 9.17 -15.45 12.53
CA LEU A 7 8.67 -15.70 11.18
C LEU A 7 8.62 -17.20 10.91
N TRP A 8 7.56 -17.67 10.32
CA TRP A 8 7.43 -19.05 9.86
C TRP A 8 7.34 -19.08 8.33
N PRO A 9 8.30 -19.72 7.63
CA PRO A 9 8.17 -19.98 6.20
C PRO A 9 6.90 -20.76 5.90
N VAL A 10 6.14 -20.31 4.90
CA VAL A 10 4.86 -20.92 4.53
C VAL A 10 5.04 -22.38 4.07
N GLU A 11 6.19 -22.72 3.55
CA GLU A 11 6.58 -24.05 3.10
C GLU A 11 6.60 -25.08 4.24
N GLN A 12 6.87 -24.66 5.47
CA GLN A 12 6.83 -25.56 6.66
C GLN A 12 5.44 -26.15 6.89
N PHE A 13 4.42 -25.45 6.39
CA PHE A 13 3.02 -25.87 6.53
C PHE A 13 2.47 -26.57 5.28
N GLY A 14 3.34 -26.85 4.29
CA GLY A 14 2.98 -27.61 3.08
C GLY A 14 2.46 -26.74 1.93
N TRP A 15 2.52 -25.41 2.03
CA TRP A 15 2.22 -24.50 0.91
C TRP A 15 3.51 -23.99 0.26
N SER A 16 3.46 -23.78 -1.05
CA SER A 16 4.56 -23.17 -1.79
C SER A 16 4.01 -22.25 -2.87
N PHE A 17 4.49 -21.01 -2.88
CA PHE A 17 4.09 -19.97 -3.83
C PHE A 17 5.34 -19.34 -4.44
N ALA A 18 5.27 -18.99 -5.74
CA ALA A 18 6.39 -18.37 -6.43
C ALA A 18 6.70 -16.96 -5.85
N ASP A 19 5.66 -16.24 -5.44
CA ASP A 19 5.73 -14.92 -4.83
C ASP A 19 4.42 -14.59 -4.08
N MET A 20 4.35 -13.40 -3.49
CA MET A 20 3.15 -12.93 -2.77
C MET A 20 1.94 -12.76 -3.70
N ASN A 21 2.13 -12.34 -4.96
CA ASN A 21 1.02 -12.26 -5.92
C ASN A 21 0.41 -13.64 -6.17
N ASN A 22 1.25 -14.67 -6.24
CA ASN A 22 0.80 -16.05 -6.39
C ASN A 22 0.02 -16.52 -5.16
N LEU A 23 0.51 -16.21 -3.97
CA LEU A 23 -0.18 -16.50 -2.72
C LEU A 23 -1.57 -15.84 -2.68
N ILE A 24 -1.64 -14.54 -2.97
CA ILE A 24 -2.89 -13.78 -2.96
C ILE A 24 -3.91 -14.35 -3.95
N ASP A 25 -3.46 -14.75 -5.14
CA ASP A 25 -4.30 -15.22 -6.23
C ASP A 25 -4.81 -16.64 -6.03
N GLN A 26 -3.99 -17.52 -5.46
CA GLN A 26 -4.24 -18.95 -5.42
C GLN A 26 -4.76 -19.46 -4.07
N MET A 27 -4.38 -18.80 -2.96
CA MET A 27 -4.77 -19.26 -1.62
C MET A 27 -6.25 -18.98 -1.35
N THR A 28 -7.01 -20.03 -1.18
CA THR A 28 -8.43 -19.94 -0.84
C THR A 28 -8.65 -19.42 0.59
N ALA A 29 -9.86 -18.96 0.91
CA ALA A 29 -10.22 -18.54 2.25
C ALA A 29 -10.04 -19.67 3.28
N ALA A 30 -10.38 -20.91 2.90
CA ALA A 30 -10.22 -22.09 3.77
C ALA A 30 -8.74 -22.37 4.06
N GLU A 31 -7.86 -22.27 3.06
CA GLU A 31 -6.41 -22.44 3.22
C GLU A 31 -5.80 -21.34 4.07
N ARG A 32 -6.26 -20.09 3.96
CA ARG A 32 -5.84 -18.99 4.84
C ARG A 32 -6.17 -19.28 6.31
N VAL A 33 -7.37 -19.75 6.58
CA VAL A 33 -7.76 -20.16 7.94
C VAL A 33 -6.90 -21.32 8.43
N ALA A 34 -6.64 -22.33 7.58
CA ALA A 34 -5.80 -23.47 7.93
C ALA A 34 -4.35 -23.03 8.21
N LEU A 35 -3.78 -22.13 7.40
CA LEU A 35 -2.44 -21.57 7.63
C LEU A 35 -2.38 -20.79 8.95
N GLN A 36 -3.38 -19.95 9.21
CA GLN A 36 -3.46 -19.19 10.46
C GLN A 36 -3.50 -20.10 11.68
N GLN A 37 -4.28 -21.21 11.63
CA GLN A 37 -4.34 -22.20 12.68
C GLN A 37 -2.99 -22.93 12.84
N ALA A 38 -2.37 -23.33 11.73
CA ALA A 38 -1.07 -23.99 11.73
C ALA A 38 0.01 -23.11 12.38
N VAL A 39 0.07 -21.82 12.01
CA VAL A 39 0.99 -20.86 12.62
C VAL A 39 0.71 -20.70 14.13
N GLN A 40 -0.56 -20.66 14.55
CA GLN A 40 -0.91 -20.54 15.97
C GLN A 40 -0.44 -21.72 16.83
N THR A 41 -0.29 -22.89 16.25
CA THR A 41 0.12 -24.13 16.94
C THR A 41 1.58 -24.50 16.67
N ALA A 42 2.26 -23.84 15.76
CA ALA A 42 3.66 -24.12 15.42
C ALA A 42 4.59 -23.87 16.61
N ALA A 43 5.63 -24.67 16.74
CA ALA A 43 6.64 -24.48 17.77
C ALA A 43 7.48 -23.20 17.49
N GLU A 44 7.83 -22.44 18.53
CA GLU A 44 8.65 -21.24 18.36
C GLU A 44 10.09 -21.56 17.93
N GLU A 45 10.58 -22.75 18.27
CA GLU A 45 11.89 -23.25 17.86
C GLU A 45 12.01 -23.46 16.34
N ASP A 46 10.89 -23.65 15.65
CA ASP A 46 10.84 -23.78 14.19
C ASP A 46 10.75 -22.43 13.45
N ALA A 47 10.67 -21.34 14.20
CA ALA A 47 10.57 -20.01 13.65
C ALA A 47 11.93 -19.40 13.34
N LEU A 48 11.96 -18.52 12.36
CA LEU A 48 13.11 -17.67 12.06
C LEU A 48 13.02 -16.37 12.86
N PRO A 49 14.02 -16.00 13.68
CA PRO A 49 14.08 -14.69 14.31
C PRO A 49 14.14 -13.58 13.26
N LEU A 50 13.37 -12.51 13.48
CA LEU A 50 13.27 -11.37 12.56
C LEU A 50 14.63 -10.69 12.33
N ASP A 51 15.49 -10.67 13.32
CA ASP A 51 16.85 -10.10 13.24
C ASP A 51 17.83 -10.91 12.38
N ARG A 52 17.44 -12.14 11.98
CA ARG A 52 18.22 -13.02 11.09
C ARG A 52 17.76 -13.02 9.66
N VAL A 53 16.77 -12.21 9.32
CA VAL A 53 16.22 -12.11 7.97
C VAL A 53 16.26 -10.67 7.46
N ARG A 54 16.35 -10.50 6.15
CA ARG A 54 16.13 -9.21 5.50
C ARG A 54 14.73 -9.17 4.94
N LEU A 55 13.90 -8.27 5.46
CA LEU A 55 12.57 -8.05 4.91
C LEU A 55 12.67 -7.30 3.59
N ARG A 56 12.14 -7.89 2.54
CA ARG A 56 11.86 -7.18 1.28
C ARG A 56 10.47 -6.56 1.35
N ALA A 57 10.13 -5.74 0.35
CA ALA A 57 8.75 -5.32 0.17
C ALA A 57 7.85 -6.57 0.08
N PRO A 58 6.67 -6.58 0.73
CA PRO A 58 5.80 -7.77 0.73
C PRO A 58 5.29 -8.13 -0.67
N ILE A 59 5.12 -7.15 -1.56
CA ILE A 59 4.89 -7.35 -3.00
C ILE A 59 6.02 -6.64 -3.75
N PRO A 60 7.18 -7.30 -3.98
CA PRO A 60 8.32 -6.65 -4.63
C PRO A 60 8.01 -6.17 -6.05
N ARG A 61 7.17 -6.89 -6.77
CA ARG A 61 6.77 -6.57 -8.14
C ARG A 61 5.27 -6.64 -8.28
N PRO A 62 4.56 -5.52 -8.07
CA PRO A 62 3.12 -5.47 -8.31
C PRO A 62 2.80 -5.91 -9.74
N ARG A 63 1.70 -6.64 -9.93
CA ARG A 63 1.27 -7.09 -11.27
C ARG A 63 0.86 -5.95 -12.19
N GLN A 64 0.36 -4.90 -11.60
CA GLN A 64 -0.05 -3.66 -12.26
C GLN A 64 0.64 -2.49 -11.56
N ASP A 65 0.74 -1.34 -12.21
CA ASP A 65 1.18 -0.12 -11.55
C ASP A 65 0.25 0.16 -10.36
N LEU A 66 0.77 0.80 -9.29
CA LEU A 66 -0.07 1.21 -8.18
C LEU A 66 -1.10 2.23 -8.65
N LEU A 67 -2.31 2.10 -8.13
CA LEU A 67 -3.40 3.06 -8.33
C LEU A 67 -3.42 4.02 -7.13
N CYS A 68 -3.04 5.27 -7.35
CA CYS A 68 -2.89 6.23 -6.28
C CYS A 68 -3.97 7.32 -6.35
N LEU A 69 -4.26 7.92 -5.20
CA LEU A 69 -5.15 9.07 -5.09
C LEU A 69 -4.35 10.31 -4.73
N GLY A 70 -4.53 11.37 -5.50
CA GLY A 70 -4.03 12.70 -5.15
C GLY A 70 -4.98 13.36 -4.16
N ILE A 71 -4.44 13.76 -3.01
CA ILE A 71 -5.14 14.53 -1.96
C ILE A 71 -6.44 13.85 -1.51
N ASN A 72 -6.30 12.77 -0.77
CA ASN A 72 -7.45 12.08 -0.19
C ASN A 72 -7.62 12.32 1.32
N TYR A 73 -6.76 13.10 1.97
CA TYR A 73 -6.90 13.51 3.37
C TYR A 73 -7.29 14.99 3.46
N ALA A 74 -8.31 15.30 4.27
CA ALA A 74 -8.85 16.65 4.40
C ALA A 74 -7.77 17.68 4.84
N ALA A 75 -6.86 17.31 5.74
CA ALA A 75 -5.77 18.17 6.17
C ALA A 75 -4.80 18.49 5.02
N HIS A 76 -4.49 17.51 4.19
CA HIS A 76 -3.61 17.66 3.02
C HIS A 76 -4.27 18.55 1.93
N ALA A 77 -5.59 18.49 1.80
CA ALA A 77 -6.33 19.37 0.89
C ALA A 77 -6.17 20.85 1.28
N VAL A 78 -6.19 21.15 2.58
CA VAL A 78 -6.01 22.53 3.08
C VAL A 78 -4.56 23.02 2.88
N GLU A 79 -3.57 22.15 3.06
CA GLU A 79 -2.15 22.47 2.85
C GLU A 79 -1.85 22.72 1.37
N SER A 80 -2.32 21.84 0.48
CA SER A 80 -2.10 21.93 -0.97
C SER A 80 -2.78 23.16 -1.60
N ALA A 81 -3.90 23.60 -1.06
CA ALA A 81 -4.59 24.82 -1.51
C ALA A 81 -3.76 26.10 -1.28
N ARG A 82 -2.78 26.06 -0.37
CA ARG A 82 -1.86 27.19 -0.13
C ARG A 82 -0.81 27.34 -1.22
N PHE A 83 -0.53 26.30 -1.98
CA PHE A 83 0.52 26.26 -2.99
C PHE A 83 0.00 26.35 -4.42
N HIS A 84 -1.28 26.02 -4.65
CA HIS A 84 -1.90 26.02 -5.99
C HIS A 84 -3.39 26.40 -5.88
N GLU A 85 -3.70 27.70 -6.09
CA GLU A 85 -5.07 28.21 -5.98
C GLU A 85 -6.08 27.53 -6.95
N ASP A 86 -5.64 27.05 -8.11
CA ASP A 86 -6.51 26.48 -9.15
C ASP A 86 -6.57 24.95 -9.21
N ALA A 87 -5.62 24.26 -8.60
CA ALA A 87 -5.50 22.81 -8.80
C ALA A 87 -6.39 21.97 -7.86
N PHE A 88 -6.77 22.50 -6.68
CA PHE A 88 -7.35 21.69 -5.61
C PHE A 88 -8.46 22.43 -4.87
N LEU A 89 -9.56 22.66 -5.55
CA LEU A 89 -10.77 23.17 -4.88
C LEU A 89 -11.25 22.13 -3.87
N VAL A 90 -11.23 22.47 -2.59
CA VAL A 90 -11.94 21.74 -1.53
C VAL A 90 -13.41 21.64 -1.99
N GLY A 91 -13.88 20.42 -2.27
CA GLY A 91 -15.23 20.19 -2.78
C GLY A 91 -15.31 19.55 -4.17
N ARG A 92 -14.21 19.06 -4.75
CA ARG A 92 -14.28 18.23 -5.97
C ARG A 92 -15.10 16.97 -5.69
N GLN A 93 -16.14 16.78 -6.50
CA GLN A 93 -17.00 15.60 -6.42
C GLN A 93 -16.31 14.31 -6.89
N LYS A 94 -15.09 14.38 -7.44
CA LYS A 94 -14.36 13.26 -8.02
C LYS A 94 -12.92 13.21 -7.52
N ALA A 95 -12.47 11.98 -7.20
CA ALA A 95 -11.09 11.72 -6.83
C ALA A 95 -10.12 12.00 -7.99
N THR A 96 -8.92 12.46 -7.66
CA THR A 96 -7.82 12.55 -8.62
C THR A 96 -7.04 11.24 -8.57
N TYR A 97 -7.12 10.43 -9.62
CA TYR A 97 -6.36 9.19 -9.72
C TYR A 97 -5.11 9.39 -10.54
N PHE A 98 -4.03 8.71 -10.15
CA PHE A 98 -2.81 8.61 -10.95
C PHE A 98 -2.18 7.22 -10.80
N GLY A 99 -1.39 6.84 -11.79
CA GLY A 99 -0.60 5.60 -11.74
C GLY A 99 0.80 5.88 -11.21
N LYS A 100 1.33 4.95 -10.42
CA LYS A 100 2.72 4.93 -9.98
C LYS A 100 3.36 3.64 -10.46
N ARG A 101 4.31 3.77 -11.41
CA ARG A 101 5.03 2.62 -11.93
C ARG A 101 6.02 2.09 -10.90
N VAL A 102 6.06 0.77 -10.76
CA VAL A 102 6.95 0.10 -9.83
C VAL A 102 7.69 -1.02 -10.53
N SER A 103 8.96 -0.82 -10.82
CA SER A 103 9.84 -1.89 -11.34
C SER A 103 10.15 -2.91 -10.24
N GLU A 104 10.51 -2.41 -9.06
CA GLU A 104 10.66 -3.18 -7.83
C GLU A 104 10.42 -2.26 -6.62
N ALA A 105 9.53 -2.67 -5.72
CA ALA A 105 9.25 -1.94 -4.50
C ALA A 105 10.42 -2.05 -3.52
N THR A 106 10.71 -0.95 -2.83
CA THR A 106 11.80 -0.86 -1.85
C THR A 106 11.39 -1.52 -0.54
N GLY A 107 12.25 -2.37 0.00
CA GLY A 107 12.01 -3.08 1.25
C GLY A 107 12.37 -2.26 2.50
N THR A 108 12.07 -2.83 3.67
CA THR A 108 12.41 -2.22 4.96
C THR A 108 13.91 -2.10 5.14
N GLY A 109 14.39 -0.89 5.42
CA GLY A 109 15.82 -0.60 5.61
C GLY A 109 16.61 -0.41 4.33
N ASP A 110 16.00 -0.57 3.16
CA ASP A 110 16.64 -0.29 1.89
C ASP A 110 16.69 1.24 1.64
N PRO A 111 17.76 1.75 1.01
CA PRO A 111 17.88 3.18 0.73
C PRO A 111 16.91 3.65 -0.35
N ILE A 112 16.43 4.87 -0.22
CA ILE A 112 15.73 5.61 -1.27
C ILE A 112 16.80 6.40 -2.04
N PRO A 113 16.98 6.17 -3.36
CA PRO A 113 18.03 6.85 -4.10
C PRO A 113 17.75 8.35 -4.29
N TRP A 114 18.80 9.14 -4.11
CA TRP A 114 18.81 10.55 -4.48
C TRP A 114 19.33 10.71 -5.90
N TYR A 115 18.59 10.86 -6.88
CA TYR A 115 19.03 10.99 -8.27
C TYR A 115 19.70 12.35 -8.53
N GLU A 116 21.01 12.43 -8.21
CA GLU A 116 21.81 13.64 -8.36
C GLU A 116 21.73 14.21 -9.79
N GLY A 117 21.49 15.51 -9.90
CA GLY A 117 21.31 16.19 -11.18
C GLY A 117 19.93 16.01 -11.83
N LEU A 118 19.09 15.10 -11.32
CA LEU A 118 17.73 14.90 -11.79
C LEU A 118 16.70 15.37 -10.75
N VAL A 119 16.92 15.07 -9.49
CA VAL A 119 16.01 15.39 -8.38
C VAL A 119 16.63 16.44 -7.49
N ASP A 120 15.94 17.53 -7.27
CA ASP A 120 16.34 18.62 -6.37
C ASP A 120 15.43 18.74 -5.13
N SER A 121 14.27 18.14 -5.17
CA SER A 121 13.25 18.21 -4.12
C SER A 121 12.58 16.85 -3.93
N LEU A 122 13.13 16.06 -2.97
CA LEU A 122 12.62 14.76 -2.58
C LEU A 122 11.69 14.89 -1.38
N ASP A 123 10.52 14.31 -1.46
CA ASP A 123 9.51 14.35 -0.40
C ASP A 123 8.93 12.96 -0.12
N TYR A 124 8.45 12.75 1.10
CA TYR A 124 7.83 11.51 1.58
C TYR A 124 6.32 11.71 1.73
N GLU A 125 5.56 10.66 1.49
CA GLU A 125 4.11 10.63 1.71
C GLU A 125 3.73 9.27 2.30
N VAL A 126 3.43 9.23 3.60
CA VAL A 126 2.97 7.99 4.24
C VAL A 126 1.52 7.71 3.87
N GLU A 127 1.27 6.50 3.35
CA GLU A 127 -0.02 6.10 2.81
C GLU A 127 -0.44 4.71 3.32
N LEU A 128 -1.76 4.48 3.39
CA LEU A 128 -2.32 3.16 3.53
C LEU A 128 -2.41 2.51 2.15
N GLY A 129 -1.72 1.39 1.96
CA GLY A 129 -1.89 0.54 0.78
C GLY A 129 -2.98 -0.49 1.00
N VAL A 130 -3.98 -0.53 0.12
CA VAL A 130 -5.07 -1.51 0.10
C VAL A 130 -4.79 -2.53 -1.00
N ILE A 131 -4.75 -3.82 -0.65
CA ILE A 131 -4.38 -4.89 -1.57
C ILE A 131 -5.63 -5.68 -1.96
N ILE A 132 -5.90 -5.77 -3.25
CA ILE A 132 -7.02 -6.54 -3.81
C ILE A 132 -6.70 -8.05 -3.71
N GLY A 133 -7.64 -8.83 -3.20
CA GLY A 133 -7.48 -10.26 -2.92
C GLY A 133 -7.99 -11.20 -4.00
N ARG A 134 -8.85 -10.73 -4.87
CA ARG A 134 -9.39 -11.49 -6.02
C ARG A 134 -9.77 -10.55 -7.14
N ASP A 135 -9.69 -11.04 -8.37
CA ASP A 135 -10.09 -10.24 -9.54
C ASP A 135 -11.50 -9.68 -9.35
N CYS A 136 -11.66 -8.38 -9.58
CA CYS A 136 -12.95 -7.73 -9.43
C CYS A 136 -13.23 -6.71 -10.55
N LYS A 137 -14.50 -6.63 -10.90
CA LYS A 137 -15.03 -5.67 -11.87
C LYS A 137 -16.48 -5.36 -11.56
N ASN A 138 -16.89 -4.10 -11.67
CA ASN A 138 -18.24 -3.63 -11.34
C ASN A 138 -18.68 -4.00 -9.91
N VAL A 139 -17.78 -3.82 -8.94
CA VAL A 139 -18.03 -4.14 -7.53
C VAL A 139 -18.82 -2.98 -6.91
N PRO A 140 -19.99 -3.21 -6.32
CA PRO A 140 -20.68 -2.19 -5.55
C PRO A 140 -19.94 -1.89 -4.25
N ALA A 141 -20.02 -0.65 -3.75
CA ALA A 141 -19.26 -0.20 -2.60
C ALA A 141 -19.50 -1.05 -1.34
N GLU A 142 -20.73 -1.49 -1.12
CA GLU A 142 -21.13 -2.34 0.00
C GLU A 142 -20.52 -3.74 -0.02
N GLN A 143 -20.00 -4.19 -1.16
CA GLN A 143 -19.32 -5.48 -1.33
C GLN A 143 -17.80 -5.35 -1.46
N ALA A 144 -17.26 -4.13 -1.45
CA ALA A 144 -15.84 -3.88 -1.68
C ALA A 144 -14.93 -4.63 -0.69
N GLY A 145 -15.37 -4.79 0.56
CA GLY A 145 -14.63 -5.50 1.60
C GLY A 145 -14.34 -6.97 1.26
N ASP A 146 -15.24 -7.62 0.51
CA ASP A 146 -15.08 -9.02 0.08
C ASP A 146 -13.93 -9.23 -0.90
N TYR A 147 -13.39 -8.14 -1.45
CA TYR A 147 -12.31 -8.15 -2.44
C TYR A 147 -10.97 -7.69 -1.87
N VAL A 148 -10.91 -7.29 -0.61
CA VAL A 148 -9.67 -6.85 0.02
C VAL A 148 -8.93 -8.04 0.63
N PHE A 149 -7.66 -8.21 0.27
CA PHE A 149 -6.76 -9.20 0.87
C PHE A 149 -6.20 -8.70 2.21
N GLY A 150 -5.81 -7.44 2.25
CA GLY A 150 -5.17 -6.85 3.42
C GLY A 150 -4.60 -5.46 3.13
N TYR A 151 -3.78 -5.01 4.05
CA TYR A 151 -3.25 -3.65 4.10
C TYR A 151 -1.75 -3.66 4.34
N THR A 152 -1.08 -2.64 3.83
CA THR A 152 0.34 -2.40 4.08
C THR A 152 0.60 -0.90 4.18
N VAL A 153 1.77 -0.51 4.66
CA VAL A 153 2.20 0.88 4.61
C VAL A 153 2.99 1.11 3.33
N ILE A 154 2.74 2.23 2.68
CA ILE A 154 3.48 2.69 1.51
C ILE A 154 4.03 4.09 1.78
N ASN A 155 5.22 4.36 1.29
CA ASN A 155 5.74 5.72 1.18
C ASN A 155 5.69 6.13 -0.30
N ASP A 156 4.74 7.00 -0.65
CA ASP A 156 4.63 7.54 -2.01
C ASP A 156 5.67 8.62 -2.24
N VAL A 157 6.94 8.21 -2.31
CA VAL A 157 8.07 9.12 -2.49
C VAL A 157 7.93 9.91 -3.78
N SER A 158 8.17 11.21 -3.69
CA SER A 158 7.89 12.18 -4.74
C SER A 158 9.10 13.06 -5.04
N ALA A 159 9.52 13.11 -6.31
CA ALA A 159 10.42 14.14 -6.81
C ALA A 159 9.59 15.37 -7.19
N ARG A 160 9.47 16.34 -6.28
CA ARG A 160 8.54 17.48 -6.45
C ARG A 160 8.84 18.32 -7.66
N ASN A 161 10.13 18.55 -7.98
CA ASN A 161 10.52 19.26 -9.17
C ASN A 161 10.04 18.57 -10.46
N LEU A 162 10.13 17.24 -10.54
CA LEU A 162 9.65 16.47 -11.70
C LEU A 162 8.12 16.38 -11.73
N GLN A 163 7.50 16.24 -10.56
CA GLN A 163 6.05 16.18 -10.43
C GLN A 163 5.38 17.47 -10.92
N THR A 164 5.94 18.65 -10.58
CA THR A 164 5.36 19.93 -10.95
C THR A 164 5.78 20.42 -12.33
N ALA A 165 6.92 19.95 -12.86
CA ALA A 165 7.37 20.29 -14.23
C ALA A 165 6.51 19.67 -15.32
N HIS A 166 5.75 18.62 -15.03
CA HIS A 166 4.90 17.91 -15.97
C HIS A 166 3.43 18.08 -15.63
N ASN A 167 2.56 18.02 -16.64
CA ASN A 167 1.09 18.06 -16.41
C ASN A 167 0.57 16.84 -15.65
N GLN A 168 1.31 15.72 -15.71
CA GLN A 168 1.00 14.46 -15.01
C GLN A 168 2.10 14.16 -14.00
N TRP A 169 1.72 13.70 -12.82
CA TRP A 169 2.65 13.41 -11.72
C TRP A 169 3.48 12.16 -11.94
N TYR A 170 3.13 11.36 -12.92
CA TYR A 170 3.65 10.03 -13.19
C TYR A 170 5.17 9.93 -13.10
N PHE A 171 5.91 10.83 -13.77
CA PHE A 171 7.38 10.78 -13.79
C PHE A 171 7.98 11.07 -12.41
N GLY A 172 7.52 12.12 -11.72
CA GLY A 172 8.02 12.48 -10.39
C GLY A 172 7.68 11.46 -9.29
N LYS A 173 6.72 10.58 -9.54
CA LYS A 173 6.25 9.54 -8.62
C LYS A 173 6.83 8.14 -8.92
N SER A 174 7.41 7.91 -10.12
CA SER A 174 7.70 6.56 -10.64
C SER A 174 9.18 6.26 -10.83
N LEU A 175 10.07 7.03 -10.18
CA LEU A 175 11.50 6.72 -10.21
C LEU A 175 11.78 5.41 -9.46
N ASP A 176 12.78 4.65 -9.88
CA ASP A 176 13.16 3.42 -9.21
C ASP A 176 13.53 3.69 -7.74
N GLY A 177 13.10 2.82 -6.85
CA GLY A 177 13.30 3.01 -5.40
C GLY A 177 12.30 3.96 -4.72
N TYR A 178 11.35 4.58 -5.46
CA TYR A 178 10.39 5.55 -4.93
C TYR A 178 9.10 4.94 -4.41
N THR A 179 9.08 3.62 -4.22
CA THR A 179 7.93 2.91 -3.65
C THR A 179 8.36 2.01 -2.49
N PRO A 180 8.80 2.57 -1.34
CA PRO A 180 8.95 1.79 -0.14
C PRO A 180 7.60 1.21 0.27
N MET A 181 7.56 -0.12 0.50
CA MET A 181 6.36 -0.86 0.84
C MET A 181 6.66 -1.86 1.96
N GLY A 182 5.83 -1.91 2.99
CA GLY A 182 5.96 -2.89 4.05
C GLY A 182 5.78 -2.31 5.46
N PRO A 183 6.32 -2.99 6.49
CA PRO A 183 7.21 -4.17 6.44
C PRO A 183 6.50 -5.48 6.08
N CYS A 184 5.17 -5.55 6.20
CA CYS A 184 4.36 -6.74 5.98
C CYS A 184 2.99 -6.36 5.41
N ILE A 185 2.22 -7.36 5.04
CA ILE A 185 0.78 -7.25 4.81
C ILE A 185 0.07 -7.72 6.07
N VAL A 186 -0.85 -6.90 6.57
CA VAL A 186 -1.82 -7.32 7.59
C VAL A 186 -3.09 -7.72 6.85
N THR A 187 -3.54 -8.95 7.04
CA THR A 187 -4.72 -9.48 6.34
C THR A 187 -6.00 -8.78 6.79
N ALA A 188 -6.99 -8.69 5.90
CA ALA A 188 -8.20 -7.90 6.11
C ALA A 188 -9.04 -8.34 7.31
N ASP A 189 -8.93 -9.61 7.71
CA ASP A 189 -9.63 -10.17 8.88
C ASP A 189 -9.15 -9.61 10.23
N GLU A 190 -7.98 -8.95 10.26
CA GLU A 190 -7.47 -8.26 11.44
C GLU A 190 -8.13 -6.88 11.69
N PHE A 191 -8.90 -6.36 10.74
CA PHE A 191 -9.55 -5.05 10.80
C PHE A 191 -11.04 -5.14 10.51
N ALA A 192 -11.81 -4.22 11.11
CA ALA A 192 -13.15 -3.91 10.57
C ALA A 192 -13.00 -3.22 9.21
N PHE A 193 -13.96 -3.43 8.30
CA PHE A 193 -13.95 -2.78 6.99
C PHE A 193 -14.99 -1.64 6.92
N PRO A 194 -14.64 -0.44 6.43
CA PRO A 194 -13.27 0.00 6.11
C PRO A 194 -12.41 0.14 7.37
N PRO A 195 -11.09 -0.05 7.28
CA PRO A 195 -10.20 0.04 8.43
C PRO A 195 -10.13 1.48 8.95
N VAL A 196 -10.17 1.64 10.27
CA VAL A 196 -9.86 2.91 10.95
C VAL A 196 -8.53 2.75 11.65
N CYS A 197 -7.51 3.43 11.14
CA CYS A 197 -6.16 3.38 11.68
C CYS A 197 -5.41 4.70 11.46
N THR A 198 -4.44 4.97 12.32
CA THR A 198 -3.53 6.11 12.15
C THR A 198 -2.42 5.76 11.18
N VAL A 199 -2.16 6.64 10.22
CA VAL A 199 -0.95 6.63 9.38
C VAL A 199 -0.04 7.76 9.85
N ARG A 200 1.26 7.45 10.03
CA ARG A 200 2.22 8.42 10.57
C ARG A 200 3.60 8.20 9.98
N SER A 201 4.32 9.29 9.70
CA SER A 201 5.73 9.27 9.36
C SER A 201 6.57 10.09 10.31
N THR A 202 7.81 9.65 10.53
CA THR A 202 8.83 10.38 11.28
C THR A 202 10.09 10.50 10.45
N VAL A 203 10.76 11.64 10.54
CA VAL A 203 12.06 11.88 9.90
C VAL A 203 13.03 12.35 10.98
N ASN A 204 14.14 11.64 11.15
CA ASN A 204 15.13 11.91 12.20
C ASN A 204 14.53 11.98 13.62
N GLY A 205 13.51 11.15 13.88
CA GLY A 205 12.81 11.11 15.16
C GLY A 205 11.72 12.17 15.36
N GLU A 206 11.54 13.09 14.42
CA GLU A 206 10.47 14.09 14.46
C GLU A 206 9.24 13.60 13.71
N ASN A 207 8.06 13.76 14.32
CA ASN A 207 6.78 13.48 13.64
C ASN A 207 6.57 14.49 12.50
N ARG A 208 6.37 13.99 11.29
CA ARG A 208 6.20 14.83 10.09
C ARG A 208 4.81 14.74 9.50
N GLN A 209 4.23 13.57 9.50
CA GLN A 209 2.87 13.35 9.02
C GLN A 209 2.12 12.50 10.02
N GLU A 210 0.86 12.84 10.27
CA GLU A 210 -0.06 12.03 11.06
C GLU A 210 -1.48 12.32 10.59
N SER A 211 -2.22 11.26 10.27
CA SER A 211 -3.63 11.33 9.91
C SER A 211 -4.32 10.02 10.27
N SER A 212 -5.64 10.00 10.10
CA SER A 212 -6.46 8.81 10.32
C SER A 212 -7.28 8.49 9.07
N THR A 213 -7.48 7.21 8.80
CA THR A 213 -8.19 6.75 7.60
C THR A 213 -9.70 7.03 7.63
N ASP A 214 -10.28 7.40 8.77
CA ASP A 214 -11.64 7.91 8.87
C ASP A 214 -11.79 9.37 8.38
N LEU A 215 -10.66 10.06 8.13
CA LEU A 215 -10.60 11.41 7.55
C LEU A 215 -10.40 11.42 6.02
N LEU A 216 -10.50 10.25 5.37
CA LEU A 216 -10.42 10.15 3.92
C LEU A 216 -11.61 10.88 3.26
N LEU A 217 -11.33 11.70 2.25
CA LEU A 217 -12.34 12.39 1.45
C LEU A 217 -13.15 11.44 0.58
N HIS A 218 -12.50 10.42 0.04
CA HIS A 218 -13.09 9.30 -0.69
C HIS A 218 -12.79 8.03 0.08
N SER A 219 -13.83 7.33 0.48
CA SER A 219 -13.69 6.12 1.28
C SER A 219 -13.16 4.94 0.45
N ILE A 220 -12.50 4.00 1.10
CA ILE A 220 -11.97 2.78 0.44
C ILE A 220 -13.06 2.03 -0.35
N PRO A 221 -14.28 1.81 0.17
CA PRO A 221 -15.37 1.19 -0.59
C PRO A 221 -15.72 1.95 -1.88
N GLU A 222 -15.82 3.28 -1.82
CA GLU A 222 -16.13 4.12 -2.98
C GLU A 222 -15.03 4.07 -4.03
N ILE A 223 -13.75 4.10 -3.61
CA ILE A 223 -12.59 4.00 -4.50
C ILE A 223 -12.62 2.68 -5.29
N ILE A 224 -12.77 1.55 -4.58
CA ILE A 224 -12.83 0.22 -5.22
C ILE A 224 -14.02 0.15 -6.17
N ALA A 225 -15.19 0.64 -5.76
CA ALA A 225 -16.38 0.65 -6.60
C ALA A 225 -16.16 1.50 -7.86
N GLU A 226 -15.63 2.71 -7.73
CA GLU A 226 -15.41 3.63 -8.86
C GLU A 226 -14.40 3.06 -9.85
N LEU A 227 -13.22 2.62 -9.39
CA LEU A 227 -12.16 2.07 -10.23
C LEU A 227 -12.62 0.80 -10.95
N SER A 228 -13.29 -0.11 -10.23
CA SER A 228 -13.74 -1.38 -10.81
C SER A 228 -14.85 -1.25 -11.86
N ARG A 229 -15.52 -0.11 -11.98
CA ARG A 229 -16.57 0.11 -13.01
C ARG A 229 -16.05 0.00 -14.44
N GLY A 230 -14.81 0.46 -14.67
CA GLY A 230 -14.19 0.47 -15.99
C GLY A 230 -12.96 -0.41 -16.12
N MET A 231 -12.28 -0.69 -15.00
CA MET A 231 -11.04 -1.47 -14.96
C MET A 231 -11.27 -2.81 -14.26
N THR A 232 -10.55 -3.84 -14.67
CA THR A 232 -10.43 -5.06 -13.88
C THR A 232 -9.30 -4.85 -12.88
N LEU A 233 -9.63 -4.87 -11.58
CA LEU A 233 -8.63 -4.87 -10.52
C LEU A 233 -8.26 -6.33 -10.27
N ARG A 234 -7.03 -6.70 -10.57
CA ARG A 234 -6.51 -8.06 -10.40
C ARG A 234 -6.16 -8.34 -8.95
N ALA A 235 -6.22 -9.61 -8.54
CA ALA A 235 -5.61 -10.06 -7.29
C ALA A 235 -4.15 -9.58 -7.20
N GLY A 236 -3.77 -8.95 -6.09
CA GLY A 236 -2.46 -8.30 -5.92
C GLY A 236 -2.37 -6.86 -6.42
N THR A 237 -3.45 -6.27 -7.00
CA THR A 237 -3.49 -4.82 -7.26
C THR A 237 -3.39 -4.07 -5.94
N VAL A 238 -2.59 -3.01 -5.92
CA VAL A 238 -2.39 -2.13 -4.77
C VAL A 238 -2.96 -0.75 -5.09
N ILE A 239 -3.80 -0.27 -4.18
CA ILE A 239 -4.46 1.05 -4.26
C ILE A 239 -3.98 1.87 -3.06
#